data_8b4edb493fad26c5c2cf90b39d33cf88
#
_entry.id   8b4edb493fad26c5c2cf90b39d33cf88
#
_cell.length_a   1.000
_cell.length_b   1.000
_cell.length_c   1.000
_cell.angle_alpha   90.00
_cell.angle_beta   90.00
_cell.angle_gamma   90.00
#
_symmetry.space_group_name_H-M   'P 1'
#
loop_
_entity.id
_entity.type
_entity.pdbx_description
1 polymer ?
#
loop_
_entity_poly.entity_id
_entity_poly.type
_entity_poly.pdbx_seq_one_letter_code
_entity_poly.pdbx_strand_id
1 'polypeptide(L)'
;RDVLGSRGLGDVYKRQKLELAGGSCDGRKDITKGFYMRGGREMDNHFECMWDMFRDVPSIETPNVSVLDEYYWLNKHDPNYSLCRASINRGQDAHTDKQFKLDKKSALALSKLFMTPEKDLEDKKISDVLPESFWNTNFWLYWQTMFAFQKWSSALEMKRYLCRYVHHIDGLPDFSALRFTKYNQYESMILPLTKYLESHGVKIEYGVDVKNVVIEEKSGKKVAKQIIFVRDGKTQNIDLIEDDLVFITNGCCTDTSCYGDQTHAPDLSKIKNGAGESWDLWKNIAKQATHGEYGNPDKFCSNVDATNWMSATIATSDEEIIQKIIGVCKRDPRSGKVTTGGIVTVKDS
;
A
#
# COMPACT_ATOMS: atom_id res chain seq x y z
N ARG A 1 -25.96 1.32 10.41
CA ARG A 1 -27.25 1.90 10.92
C ARG A 1 -28.24 1.85 9.79
N ASP A 2 -29.23 0.98 9.93
CA ASP A 2 -30.41 1.02 9.08
C ASP A 2 -31.07 2.38 9.27
N VAL A 3 -30.86 3.26 8.35
CA VAL A 3 -31.70 4.44 8.20
C VAL A 3 -32.99 3.96 7.56
N LEU A 4 -34.11 4.25 8.22
CA LEU A 4 -35.47 3.96 7.82
C LEU A 4 -35.64 3.77 6.30
N GLY A 5 -35.90 2.54 5.87
CA GLY A 5 -36.26 2.21 4.50
C GLY A 5 -35.13 1.69 3.60
N SER A 6 -33.91 1.49 4.09
CA SER A 6 -32.94 0.71 3.33
C SER A 6 -33.39 -0.75 3.36
N ARG A 7 -33.93 -1.23 2.26
CA ARG A 7 -33.93 -2.66 1.97
C ARG A 7 -32.47 -3.06 2.07
N GLY A 8 -32.14 -4.00 3.00
CA GLY A 8 -30.77 -4.43 3.18
C GLY A 8 -30.12 -4.70 1.82
N LEU A 9 -28.86 -4.36 1.69
CA LEU A 9 -28.08 -4.80 0.54
C LEU A 9 -28.23 -6.31 0.49
N GLY A 10 -28.85 -6.87 -0.50
CA GLY A 10 -29.05 -8.32 -0.62
C GLY A 10 -27.80 -9.15 -0.26
N ASP A 11 -27.59 -10.26 -0.87
CA ASP A 11 -26.39 -11.07 -0.65
C ASP A 11 -25.11 -10.31 -1.07
N VAL A 12 -24.14 -10.17 -0.14
CA VAL A 12 -22.86 -9.55 -0.41
C VAL A 12 -21.81 -10.63 -0.65
N TYR A 13 -21.16 -10.57 -1.81
CA TYR A 13 -20.09 -11.49 -2.18
C TYR A 13 -18.78 -10.73 -2.41
N LYS A 14 -17.67 -11.26 -1.88
CA LYS A 14 -16.33 -10.86 -2.26
C LYS A 14 -15.64 -12.01 -2.99
N ARG A 15 -15.28 -11.79 -4.24
CA ARG A 15 -14.56 -12.79 -5.05
C ARG A 15 -13.13 -12.39 -5.24
N GLN A 16 -12.21 -13.31 -5.05
CA GLN A 16 -10.79 -13.06 -5.21
C GLN A 16 -10.02 -14.31 -5.63
N LYS A 17 -8.92 -14.10 -6.34
CA LYS A 17 -8.05 -15.18 -6.81
C LYS A 17 -7.19 -15.75 -5.68
N LEU A 18 -6.60 -14.88 -4.86
CA LEU A 18 -5.65 -15.28 -3.81
C LEU A 18 -6.35 -15.97 -2.64
N GLU A 19 -5.61 -16.81 -1.93
CA GLU A 19 -6.06 -17.57 -0.76
C GLU A 19 -6.29 -16.71 0.50
N LEU A 20 -5.68 -15.52 0.55
CA LEU A 20 -5.82 -14.58 1.66
C LEU A 20 -6.41 -13.26 1.16
N ALA A 21 -7.33 -12.69 1.93
CA ALA A 21 -7.83 -11.35 1.69
C ALA A 21 -6.74 -10.30 1.95
N GLY A 22 -6.97 -9.06 1.47
CA GLY A 22 -6.13 -7.91 1.79
C GLY A 22 -5.18 -7.44 0.68
N GLY A 23 -4.96 -8.24 -0.36
CA GLY A 23 -4.06 -7.86 -1.46
C GLY A 23 -2.65 -7.54 -0.95
N SER A 24 -2.18 -6.30 -1.12
CA SER A 24 -0.87 -5.88 -0.61
C SER A 24 -0.81 -5.76 0.92
N CYS A 25 -1.93 -5.77 1.62
CA CYS A 25 -2.01 -5.83 3.08
C CYS A 25 -1.96 -7.27 3.61
N ASP A 26 -1.63 -8.26 2.79
CA ASP A 26 -1.40 -9.60 3.25
C ASP A 26 -0.12 -9.69 4.11
N GLY A 27 -0.07 -10.69 4.94
CA GLY A 27 1.12 -11.11 5.66
C GLY A 27 1.11 -12.62 5.74
N ARG A 28 2.25 -13.25 5.74
CA ARG A 28 2.34 -14.70 5.83
C ARG A 28 3.13 -15.11 7.06
N LYS A 29 2.60 -16.12 7.73
CA LYS A 29 3.31 -16.84 8.78
C LYS A 29 3.70 -18.21 8.22
N ASP A 30 4.98 -18.48 8.20
CA ASP A 30 5.52 -19.78 7.88
C ASP A 30 6.30 -20.27 9.10
N ILE A 31 5.93 -21.44 9.62
CA ILE A 31 6.56 -21.98 10.85
C ILE A 31 8.07 -22.21 10.68
N THR A 32 8.53 -22.39 9.46
CA THR A 32 9.94 -22.65 9.16
C THR A 32 10.70 -21.40 8.74
N LYS A 33 10.02 -20.39 8.20
CA LYS A 33 10.60 -19.17 7.63
C LYS A 33 10.28 -17.92 8.44
N GLY A 34 9.40 -18.03 9.43
CA GLY A 34 8.94 -16.91 10.24
C GLY A 34 7.82 -16.09 9.61
N PHE A 35 7.69 -14.86 10.06
CA PHE A 35 6.71 -13.93 9.52
C PHE A 35 7.33 -13.10 8.41
N TYR A 36 6.63 -12.92 7.32
CA TYR A 36 7.03 -12.00 6.27
C TYR A 36 5.85 -11.24 5.69
N MET A 37 6.13 -10.04 5.22
CA MET A 37 5.18 -9.17 4.54
C MET A 37 5.89 -8.40 3.43
N ARG A 38 5.12 -7.88 2.50
CA ARG A 38 5.64 -7.08 1.39
C ARG A 38 5.79 -5.62 1.79
N GLY A 39 7.02 -5.11 1.83
CA GLY A 39 7.34 -3.72 2.12
C GLY A 39 7.01 -3.26 3.53
N GLY A 40 7.30 -2.00 3.84
CA GLY A 40 6.85 -1.29 5.02
C GLY A 40 5.38 -0.87 4.87
N ARG A 41 4.65 -0.86 6.01
CA ARG A 41 3.24 -0.51 6.03
C ARG A 41 2.94 0.29 7.27
N GLU A 42 2.91 1.57 7.04
CA GLU A 42 2.66 2.54 8.07
C GLU A 42 1.19 2.95 8.05
N MET A 43 0.72 3.41 9.18
CA MET A 43 -0.63 3.89 9.40
C MET A 43 -0.61 5.36 9.79
N ASP A 44 -1.74 6.02 9.64
CA ASP A 44 -1.96 7.40 10.05
C ASP A 44 -3.23 7.48 10.92
N ASN A 45 -3.20 8.30 11.96
CA ASN A 45 -4.37 8.56 12.79
C ASN A 45 -5.51 9.24 12.01
N HIS A 46 -5.19 9.92 10.91
CA HIS A 46 -6.12 10.65 10.06
C HIS A 46 -6.68 9.83 8.89
N PHE A 47 -6.74 8.52 9.03
CA PHE A 47 -7.53 7.65 8.16
C PHE A 47 -8.96 7.52 8.69
N GLU A 48 -9.65 8.66 8.85
CA GLU A 48 -10.91 8.78 9.62
C GLU A 48 -11.97 7.79 9.17
N CYS A 49 -12.24 7.68 7.88
CA CYS A 49 -13.23 6.74 7.33
C CYS A 49 -12.86 5.28 7.63
N MET A 50 -11.58 4.95 7.55
CA MET A 50 -11.10 3.61 7.85
C MET A 50 -11.23 3.31 9.35
N TRP A 51 -10.80 4.23 10.21
CA TRP A 51 -10.90 4.04 11.66
C TRP A 51 -12.33 4.04 12.16
N ASP A 52 -13.23 4.81 11.54
CA ASP A 52 -14.66 4.76 11.83
C ASP A 52 -15.23 3.35 11.58
N MET A 53 -14.85 2.72 10.48
CA MET A 53 -15.21 1.33 10.19
C MET A 53 -14.62 0.34 11.21
N PHE A 54 -13.34 0.48 11.54
CA PHE A 54 -12.66 -0.43 12.48
C PHE A 54 -13.05 -0.25 13.94
N ARG A 55 -13.82 0.78 14.27
CA ARG A 55 -14.43 0.95 15.58
C ARG A 55 -15.41 -0.18 15.93
N ASP A 56 -16.09 -0.72 14.92
CA ASP A 56 -17.10 -1.75 15.09
C ASP A 56 -16.54 -3.18 14.86
N VAL A 57 -15.31 -3.31 14.37
CA VAL A 57 -14.65 -4.59 14.11
C VAL A 57 -13.92 -5.08 15.37
N PRO A 58 -14.31 -6.22 15.97
CA PRO A 58 -13.65 -6.76 17.15
C PRO A 58 -12.19 -7.15 16.87
N SER A 59 -11.27 -6.82 17.76
CA SER A 59 -9.93 -7.40 17.77
C SER A 59 -9.99 -8.91 17.99
N ILE A 60 -9.10 -9.65 17.34
CA ILE A 60 -8.98 -11.09 17.56
C ILE A 60 -8.16 -11.40 18.81
N GLU A 61 -7.15 -10.60 19.06
CA GLU A 61 -6.14 -10.84 20.09
C GLU A 61 -6.55 -10.31 21.46
N THR A 62 -7.29 -9.21 21.48
CA THR A 62 -7.68 -8.52 22.71
C THR A 62 -9.19 -8.61 22.91
N PRO A 63 -9.68 -9.41 23.89
CA PRO A 63 -11.11 -9.55 24.13
C PRO A 63 -11.79 -8.22 24.47
N ASN A 64 -13.01 -8.03 23.97
CA ASN A 64 -13.90 -6.90 24.27
C ASN A 64 -13.37 -5.52 23.85
N VAL A 65 -12.42 -5.46 22.92
CA VAL A 65 -11.97 -4.20 22.32
C VAL A 65 -12.08 -4.28 20.80
N SER A 66 -12.22 -3.14 20.15
CA SER A 66 -12.20 -3.05 18.70
C SER A 66 -10.76 -3.01 18.15
N VAL A 67 -10.62 -3.22 16.86
CA VAL A 67 -9.33 -3.01 16.16
C VAL A 67 -8.84 -1.57 16.32
N LEU A 68 -9.75 -0.59 16.31
CA LEU A 68 -9.42 0.81 16.57
C LEU A 68 -8.89 1.01 17.99
N ASP A 69 -9.53 0.43 19.01
CA ASP A 69 -9.10 0.57 20.41
C ASP A 69 -7.71 -0.04 20.61
N GLU A 70 -7.47 -1.24 20.06
CA GLU A 70 -6.15 -1.90 20.14
C GLU A 70 -5.07 -1.04 19.47
N TYR A 71 -5.34 -0.51 18.28
CA TYR A 71 -4.44 0.38 17.56
C TYR A 71 -4.14 1.67 18.34
N TYR A 72 -5.17 2.33 18.87
CA TYR A 72 -5.06 3.59 19.60
C TYR A 72 -4.22 3.41 20.86
N TRP A 73 -4.52 2.41 21.68
CA TRP A 73 -3.80 2.15 22.92
C TRP A 73 -2.36 1.75 22.69
N LEU A 74 -2.10 0.91 21.69
CA LEU A 74 -0.75 0.55 21.31
C LEU A 74 0.08 1.79 21.00
N ASN A 75 -0.39 2.63 20.08
CA ASN A 75 0.38 3.80 19.65
C ASN A 75 0.48 4.90 20.69
N LYS A 76 -0.40 4.90 21.69
CA LYS A 76 -0.29 5.78 22.86
C LYS A 76 0.80 5.32 23.84
N HIS A 77 0.93 4.01 24.06
CA HIS A 77 1.89 3.44 25.01
C HIS A 77 3.26 3.16 24.39
N ASP A 78 3.31 2.89 23.12
CA ASP A 78 4.53 2.64 22.36
C ASP A 78 4.56 3.49 21.08
N PRO A 79 4.70 4.81 21.21
CA PRO A 79 4.73 5.71 20.06
C PRO A 79 5.91 5.40 19.15
N ASN A 80 5.68 5.49 17.86
CA ASN A 80 6.75 5.29 16.90
C ASN A 80 7.85 6.33 17.08
N TYR A 81 9.07 5.85 17.10
CA TYR A 81 10.27 6.66 17.05
C TYR A 81 11.32 5.93 16.21
N SER A 82 11.17 6.01 14.90
CA SER A 82 12.08 5.40 13.95
C SER A 82 12.93 6.48 13.30
N LEU A 83 13.95 6.92 14.01
CA LEU A 83 14.84 7.95 13.47
C LEU A 83 15.32 7.56 12.06
N CYS A 84 14.96 8.38 11.07
CA CYS A 84 15.45 8.19 9.71
C CYS A 84 16.93 8.58 9.66
N ARG A 85 17.76 7.61 9.39
CA ARG A 85 19.20 7.81 9.22
C ARG A 85 19.56 7.61 7.77
N ALA A 86 20.51 8.40 7.30
CA ALA A 86 21.14 8.15 6.02
C ALA A 86 22.57 7.62 6.28
N SER A 87 22.95 6.61 5.55
CA SER A 87 24.32 6.13 5.54
C SER A 87 25.01 6.52 4.22
N ILE A 88 26.30 6.81 4.32
CA ILE A 88 27.23 7.05 3.22
C ILE A 88 28.45 6.16 3.41
N ASN A 89 29.28 6.03 2.40
CA ASN A 89 30.57 5.35 2.48
C ASN A 89 30.48 3.98 3.19
N ARG A 90 29.52 3.15 2.79
CA ARG A 90 29.29 1.80 3.35
C ARG A 90 28.93 1.77 4.83
N GLY A 91 28.03 2.64 5.24
CA GLY A 91 27.41 2.60 6.56
C GLY A 91 27.88 3.67 7.55
N GLN A 92 28.68 4.65 7.09
CA GLN A 92 28.95 5.83 7.91
C GLN A 92 27.71 6.71 8.03
N ASP A 93 27.53 7.37 9.16
CA ASP A 93 26.40 8.30 9.34
C ASP A 93 26.56 9.53 8.42
N ALA A 94 25.54 9.83 7.66
CA ALA A 94 25.50 11.01 6.77
C ALA A 94 25.16 12.31 7.50
N HIS A 95 24.94 12.28 8.81
CA HIS A 95 24.64 13.44 9.68
C HIS A 95 23.54 14.34 9.11
N THR A 96 22.37 13.78 8.87
CA THR A 96 21.19 14.53 8.38
C THR A 96 20.59 15.44 9.46
N ASP A 97 20.81 15.12 10.74
CA ASP A 97 20.49 15.92 11.93
C ASP A 97 19.03 16.41 11.97
N LYS A 98 18.10 15.61 11.44
CA LYS A 98 16.67 15.92 11.29
C LYS A 98 16.37 17.19 10.48
N GLN A 99 17.31 17.72 9.75
CA GLN A 99 17.15 18.94 8.96
C GLN A 99 16.73 18.63 7.52
N PHE A 100 15.83 19.42 6.97
CA PHE A 100 15.41 19.27 5.57
C PHE A 100 16.45 19.79 4.57
N LYS A 101 17.25 20.76 4.96
CA LYS A 101 18.26 21.40 4.10
C LYS A 101 17.69 21.84 2.74
N LEU A 102 16.49 22.42 2.76
CA LEU A 102 15.85 22.99 1.58
C LEU A 102 16.46 24.37 1.28
N ASP A 103 16.98 24.54 0.06
CA ASP A 103 17.32 25.88 -0.45
C ASP A 103 16.03 26.64 -0.84
N LYS A 104 16.16 27.98 -1.01
CA LYS A 104 15.02 28.85 -1.33
C LYS A 104 14.31 28.45 -2.64
N LYS A 105 15.06 28.02 -3.65
CA LYS A 105 14.51 27.63 -4.95
C LYS A 105 13.69 26.34 -4.82
N SER A 106 14.21 25.38 -4.07
CA SER A 106 13.53 24.11 -3.78
C SER A 106 12.27 24.31 -2.93
N ALA A 107 12.33 25.16 -1.90
CA ALA A 107 11.16 25.47 -1.08
C ALA A 107 10.05 26.15 -1.90
N LEU A 108 10.41 27.11 -2.74
CA LEU A 108 9.46 27.80 -3.62
C LEU A 108 8.84 26.82 -4.64
N ALA A 109 9.63 25.91 -5.21
CA ALA A 109 9.14 24.93 -6.16
C ALA A 109 8.16 23.92 -5.52
N LEU A 110 8.42 23.47 -4.28
CA LEU A 110 7.48 22.64 -3.52
C LEU A 110 6.17 23.39 -3.24
N SER A 111 6.25 24.66 -2.80
CA SER A 111 5.06 25.48 -2.59
C SER A 111 4.26 25.66 -3.87
N LYS A 112 4.93 25.88 -5.00
CA LYS A 112 4.29 25.95 -6.32
C LYS A 112 3.62 24.64 -6.69
N LEU A 113 4.28 23.51 -6.50
CA LEU A 113 3.70 22.17 -6.76
C LEU A 113 2.43 21.98 -5.92
N PHE A 114 2.47 22.32 -4.62
CA PHE A 114 1.32 22.24 -3.73
C PHE A 114 0.12 23.04 -4.24
N MET A 115 0.35 24.24 -4.77
CA MET A 115 -0.69 25.14 -5.25
C MET A 115 -1.14 24.88 -6.69
N THR A 116 -0.36 24.17 -7.51
CA THR A 116 -0.67 23.94 -8.93
C THR A 116 -1.93 23.08 -9.08
N PRO A 117 -2.91 23.46 -9.91
CA PRO A 117 -4.08 22.63 -10.18
C PRO A 117 -3.72 21.25 -10.72
N GLU A 118 -4.46 20.21 -10.32
CA GLU A 118 -4.18 18.83 -10.70
C GLU A 118 -4.11 18.62 -12.21
N LYS A 119 -5.03 19.22 -12.95
CA LYS A 119 -5.07 19.16 -14.42
C LYS A 119 -3.79 19.61 -15.11
N ASP A 120 -3.02 20.48 -14.46
CA ASP A 120 -1.77 21.02 -15.00
C ASP A 120 -0.56 20.11 -14.67
N LEU A 121 -0.79 19.03 -13.94
CA LEU A 121 0.21 18.06 -13.48
C LEU A 121 0.03 16.65 -14.06
N GLU A 122 -1.06 16.37 -14.76
CA GLU A 122 -1.47 15.02 -15.16
C GLU A 122 -0.38 14.23 -15.91
N ASP A 123 0.34 14.89 -16.81
CA ASP A 123 1.39 14.25 -17.62
C ASP A 123 2.82 14.64 -17.21
N LYS A 124 2.98 15.31 -16.04
CA LYS A 124 4.29 15.76 -15.57
C LYS A 124 4.94 14.78 -14.61
N LYS A 125 6.25 14.65 -14.74
CA LYS A 125 7.10 13.97 -13.77
C LYS A 125 7.53 14.96 -12.68
N ILE A 126 7.94 14.45 -11.53
CA ILE A 126 8.49 15.28 -10.45
C ILE A 126 9.72 16.09 -10.95
N SER A 127 10.58 15.49 -11.77
CA SER A 127 11.74 16.14 -12.38
C SER A 127 11.39 17.31 -13.29
N ASP A 128 10.17 17.39 -13.81
CA ASP A 128 9.75 18.49 -14.67
C ASP A 128 9.34 19.73 -13.89
N VAL A 129 9.07 19.59 -12.60
CA VAL A 129 8.51 20.66 -11.75
C VAL A 129 9.41 21.05 -10.58
N LEU A 130 10.38 20.23 -10.20
CA LEU A 130 11.35 20.52 -9.14
C LEU A 130 12.75 20.80 -9.70
N PRO A 131 13.51 21.73 -9.09
CA PRO A 131 14.84 22.08 -9.55
C PRO A 131 15.88 21.00 -9.23
N GLU A 132 16.99 20.98 -9.98
CA GLU A 132 18.06 19.99 -9.78
C GLU A 132 18.65 20.03 -8.35
N SER A 133 18.72 21.21 -7.72
CA SER A 133 19.18 21.36 -6.34
C SER A 133 18.31 20.61 -5.31
N PHE A 134 17.04 20.34 -5.63
CA PHE A 134 16.12 19.63 -4.76
C PHE A 134 16.59 18.21 -4.45
N TRP A 135 17.20 17.54 -5.41
CA TRP A 135 17.63 16.15 -5.27
C TRP A 135 18.75 15.95 -4.25
N ASN A 136 19.45 17.02 -3.90
CA ASN A 136 20.53 17.01 -2.91
C ASN A 136 20.05 17.40 -1.49
N THR A 137 18.76 17.65 -1.30
CA THR A 137 18.21 18.02 -0.02
C THR A 137 17.91 16.79 0.85
N ASN A 138 17.99 16.96 2.17
CA ASN A 138 17.54 15.91 3.07
C ASN A 138 16.02 15.71 3.01
N PHE A 139 15.25 16.76 2.65
CA PHE A 139 13.82 16.61 2.42
C PHE A 139 13.53 15.52 1.37
N TRP A 140 14.21 15.60 0.22
CA TRP A 140 14.07 14.57 -0.81
C TRP A 140 14.48 13.19 -0.30
N LEU A 141 15.59 13.10 0.43
CA LEU A 141 16.06 11.85 1.02
C LEU A 141 14.98 11.21 1.92
N TYR A 142 14.37 11.98 2.82
CA TYR A 142 13.30 11.50 3.69
C TYR A 142 12.05 11.14 2.89
N TRP A 143 11.67 11.99 1.95
CA TRP A 143 10.48 11.79 1.13
C TRP A 143 10.55 10.53 0.28
N GLN A 144 11.63 10.33 -0.46
CA GLN A 144 11.83 9.12 -1.27
C GLN A 144 11.93 7.86 -0.41
N THR A 145 12.49 7.95 0.79
CA THR A 145 12.60 6.81 1.72
C THR A 145 11.24 6.40 2.26
N MET A 146 10.44 7.39 2.66
CA MET A 146 9.11 7.12 3.23
C MET A 146 8.10 6.63 2.19
N PHE A 147 8.06 7.28 1.03
CA PHE A 147 6.98 7.09 0.06
C PHE A 147 7.44 6.41 -1.24
N ALA A 148 8.69 5.98 -1.32
CA ALA A 148 9.26 5.32 -2.49
C ALA A 148 9.16 6.10 -3.81
N PHE A 149 9.14 7.43 -3.75
CA PHE A 149 9.15 8.26 -4.95
C PHE A 149 10.49 8.22 -5.66
N GLN A 150 10.44 8.33 -6.98
CA GLN A 150 11.58 8.47 -7.87
C GLN A 150 11.46 9.77 -8.67
N LYS A 151 12.55 10.27 -9.24
CA LYS A 151 12.56 11.51 -10.05
C LYS A 151 11.56 11.47 -11.22
N TRP A 152 11.30 10.29 -11.74
CA TRP A 152 10.35 10.04 -12.84
C TRP A 152 8.92 9.78 -12.40
N SER A 153 8.65 9.72 -11.11
CA SER A 153 7.29 9.53 -10.58
C SER A 153 6.38 10.71 -10.93
N SER A 154 5.08 10.48 -10.87
CA SER A 154 4.07 11.48 -11.21
C SER A 154 4.12 12.71 -10.28
N ALA A 155 4.18 13.91 -10.86
CA ALA A 155 4.07 15.15 -10.10
C ALA A 155 2.70 15.33 -9.46
N LEU A 156 1.64 14.86 -10.11
CA LEU A 156 0.29 14.86 -9.57
C LEU A 156 0.20 13.98 -8.32
N GLU A 157 0.78 12.79 -8.36
CA GLU A 157 0.80 11.89 -7.22
C GLU A 157 1.57 12.52 -6.05
N MET A 158 2.77 13.06 -6.29
CA MET A 158 3.53 13.76 -5.26
C MET A 158 2.74 14.92 -4.63
N LYS A 159 2.03 15.72 -5.44
CA LYS A 159 1.15 16.77 -4.92
C LYS A 159 0.09 16.21 -3.98
N ARG A 160 -0.59 15.13 -4.36
CA ARG A 160 -1.62 14.49 -3.52
C ARG A 160 -1.05 14.00 -2.19
N TYR A 161 0.14 13.41 -2.21
CA TYR A 161 0.85 13.03 -1.00
C TYR A 161 1.23 14.23 -0.15
N LEU A 162 1.75 15.32 -0.75
CA LEU A 162 2.04 16.57 -0.03
C LEU A 162 0.78 17.13 0.64
N CYS A 163 -0.33 17.22 -0.08
CA CYS A 163 -1.60 17.69 0.47
C CYS A 163 -2.08 16.82 1.63
N ARG A 164 -1.93 15.51 1.52
CA ARG A 164 -2.33 14.55 2.55
C ARG A 164 -1.43 14.60 3.79
N TYR A 165 -0.14 14.86 3.61
CA TYR A 165 0.88 14.72 4.65
C TYR A 165 1.38 16.05 5.23
N VAL A 166 0.95 17.20 4.71
CA VAL A 166 1.49 18.51 5.08
C VAL A 166 1.43 18.78 6.60
N HIS A 167 0.39 18.33 7.28
CA HIS A 167 0.22 18.50 8.73
C HIS A 167 1.14 17.60 9.58
N HIS A 168 1.83 16.65 8.97
CA HIS A 168 2.81 15.77 9.60
C HIS A 168 4.22 15.97 9.07
N ILE A 169 4.47 17.04 8.32
CA ILE A 169 5.73 17.27 7.63
C ILE A 169 6.93 17.29 8.58
N ASP A 170 6.74 17.84 9.77
CA ASP A 170 7.79 17.92 10.80
C ASP A 170 8.20 16.55 11.34
N GLY A 171 7.32 15.56 11.25
CA GLY A 171 7.59 14.18 11.63
C GLY A 171 8.31 13.34 10.56
N LEU A 172 8.60 13.93 9.40
CA LEU A 172 9.25 13.24 8.29
C LEU A 172 10.67 12.72 8.64
N PRO A 173 11.53 13.48 9.37
CA PRO A 173 12.88 13.04 9.69
C PRO A 173 12.98 11.89 10.70
N ASP A 174 12.00 11.71 11.57
CA ASP A 174 11.97 10.66 12.60
C ASP A 174 10.76 9.74 12.50
N PHE A 175 9.93 9.96 11.49
CA PHE A 175 8.68 9.23 11.24
C PHE A 175 7.73 9.17 12.44
N SER A 176 7.79 10.16 13.32
CA SER A 176 6.97 10.24 14.53
C SER A 176 5.48 10.33 14.25
N ALA A 177 5.12 10.80 13.04
CA ALA A 177 3.73 10.83 12.58
C ALA A 177 3.18 9.45 12.19
N LEU A 178 4.05 8.51 11.87
CA LEU A 178 3.64 7.18 11.46
C LEU A 178 3.23 6.32 12.65
N ARG A 179 2.28 5.43 12.40
CA ARG A 179 1.73 4.50 13.37
C ARG A 179 1.82 3.08 12.83
N PHE A 180 1.77 2.14 13.73
CA PHE A 180 1.84 0.72 13.40
C PHE A 180 0.71 -0.06 14.06
N THR A 181 0.35 -1.18 13.48
CA THR A 181 -0.50 -2.18 14.09
C THR A 181 0.35 -3.11 14.97
N LYS A 182 -0.29 -3.82 15.90
CA LYS A 182 0.39 -4.71 16.86
C LYS A 182 1.16 -5.83 16.16
N TYR A 183 0.55 -6.41 15.15
CA TYR A 183 1.17 -7.40 14.27
C TYR A 183 1.23 -6.83 12.84
N ASN A 184 1.51 -7.67 11.86
CA ASN A 184 1.33 -7.27 10.47
C ASN A 184 -0.16 -6.91 10.19
N GLN A 185 -0.42 -6.16 9.13
CA GLN A 185 -1.76 -5.66 8.85
C GLN A 185 -2.76 -6.76 8.52
N TYR A 186 -2.32 -7.91 8.03
CA TYR A 186 -3.21 -9.02 7.81
C TYR A 186 -3.84 -9.49 9.12
N GLU A 187 -3.02 -9.79 10.13
CA GLU A 187 -3.49 -10.31 11.42
C GLU A 187 -4.18 -9.25 12.27
N SER A 188 -3.72 -8.01 12.20
CA SER A 188 -4.29 -6.93 13.02
C SER A 188 -5.56 -6.29 12.43
N MET A 189 -5.76 -6.37 11.12
CA MET A 189 -6.85 -5.65 10.44
C MET A 189 -7.65 -6.54 9.49
N ILE A 190 -6.98 -7.21 8.53
CA ILE A 190 -7.68 -7.92 7.46
C ILE A 190 -8.40 -9.15 7.97
N LEU A 191 -7.75 -9.96 8.80
CA LEU A 191 -8.35 -11.15 9.38
C LEU A 191 -9.52 -10.82 10.32
N PRO A 192 -9.41 -9.83 11.24
CA PRO A 192 -10.56 -9.36 12.03
C PRO A 192 -11.72 -8.89 11.16
N LEU A 193 -11.45 -8.05 10.16
CA LEU A 193 -12.46 -7.56 9.23
C LEU A 193 -13.14 -8.70 8.45
N THR A 194 -12.36 -9.67 7.97
CA THR A 194 -12.88 -10.84 7.25
C THR A 194 -13.86 -11.61 8.12
N LYS A 195 -13.47 -11.94 9.36
CA LYS A 195 -14.34 -12.64 10.31
C LYS A 195 -15.59 -11.83 10.67
N TYR A 196 -15.44 -10.52 10.84
CA TYR A 196 -16.56 -9.63 11.10
C TYR A 196 -17.56 -9.64 9.95
N LEU A 197 -17.10 -9.51 8.71
CA LEU A 197 -17.95 -9.53 7.53
C LEU A 197 -18.65 -10.88 7.35
N GLU A 198 -17.94 -11.99 7.52
CA GLU A 198 -18.52 -13.35 7.46
C GLU A 198 -19.60 -13.55 8.53
N SER A 199 -19.40 -13.05 9.75
CA SER A 199 -20.41 -13.10 10.83
C SER A 199 -21.67 -12.28 10.51
N HIS A 200 -21.60 -11.35 9.56
CA HIS A 200 -22.71 -10.55 9.06
C HIS A 200 -23.25 -11.05 7.69
N GLY A 201 -22.90 -12.28 7.31
CA GLY A 201 -23.48 -12.94 6.14
C GLY A 201 -22.77 -12.64 4.82
N VAL A 202 -21.63 -11.91 4.82
CA VAL A 202 -20.82 -11.71 3.61
C VAL A 202 -20.15 -13.02 3.23
N LYS A 203 -20.27 -13.42 1.96
CA LYS A 203 -19.65 -14.64 1.44
C LYS A 203 -18.34 -14.28 0.74
N ILE A 204 -17.23 -14.79 1.24
CA ILE A 204 -15.91 -14.59 0.64
C ILE A 204 -15.53 -15.85 -0.13
N GLU A 205 -15.33 -15.70 -1.42
CA GLU A 205 -14.99 -16.77 -2.35
C GLU A 205 -13.55 -16.61 -2.82
N TYR A 206 -12.70 -17.54 -2.41
CA TYR A 206 -11.29 -17.63 -2.79
C TYR A 206 -11.10 -18.50 -4.04
N GLY A 207 -9.95 -18.38 -4.72
CA GLY A 207 -9.67 -19.12 -5.94
C GLY A 207 -10.52 -18.72 -7.13
N VAL A 208 -11.16 -17.54 -7.07
CA VAL A 208 -12.01 -16.99 -8.12
C VAL A 208 -11.26 -15.92 -8.88
N ASP A 209 -10.80 -16.26 -10.07
CA ASP A 209 -10.06 -15.34 -10.94
C ASP A 209 -11.02 -14.61 -11.89
N VAL A 210 -11.44 -13.40 -11.50
CA VAL A 210 -12.36 -12.59 -12.31
C VAL A 210 -11.64 -12.03 -13.52
N LYS A 211 -12.08 -12.43 -14.70
CA LYS A 211 -11.47 -12.05 -15.98
C LYS A 211 -12.14 -10.88 -16.66
N ASN A 212 -13.43 -10.69 -16.45
CA ASN A 212 -14.16 -9.56 -17.04
C ASN A 212 -15.42 -9.22 -16.24
N VAL A 213 -15.80 -7.96 -16.32
CA VAL A 213 -17.14 -7.48 -15.96
C VAL A 213 -17.71 -6.85 -17.23
N VAL A 214 -18.75 -7.46 -17.78
CA VAL A 214 -19.45 -6.94 -18.97
C VAL A 214 -20.25 -5.71 -18.56
N ILE A 215 -20.03 -4.60 -19.26
CA ILE A 215 -20.66 -3.31 -18.98
C ILE A 215 -21.46 -2.89 -20.21
N GLU A 216 -22.68 -2.49 -20.00
CA GLU A 216 -23.54 -1.85 -21.00
C GLU A 216 -23.85 -0.40 -20.62
N GLU A 217 -23.92 0.47 -21.60
CA GLU A 217 -24.45 1.82 -21.39
C GLU A 217 -25.94 1.84 -21.62
N LYS A 218 -26.70 2.26 -20.60
CA LYS A 218 -28.13 2.39 -20.65
C LYS A 218 -28.55 3.75 -20.09
N SER A 219 -29.13 4.58 -20.92
CA SER A 219 -29.61 5.93 -20.55
C SER A 219 -28.49 6.78 -19.86
N GLY A 220 -27.26 6.72 -20.38
CA GLY A 220 -26.11 7.45 -19.86
C GLY A 220 -25.53 6.90 -18.55
N LYS A 221 -25.97 5.72 -18.11
CA LYS A 221 -25.43 5.01 -16.96
C LYS A 221 -24.67 3.77 -17.39
N LYS A 222 -23.58 3.48 -16.69
CA LYS A 222 -22.83 2.24 -16.83
C LYS A 222 -23.47 1.16 -15.96
N VAL A 223 -23.95 0.09 -16.57
CA VAL A 223 -24.65 -1.02 -15.91
C VAL A 223 -23.83 -2.28 -16.09
N ALA A 224 -23.41 -2.90 -14.99
CA ALA A 224 -22.77 -4.20 -15.03
C ALA A 224 -23.81 -5.29 -15.34
N LYS A 225 -23.54 -6.12 -16.33
CA LYS A 225 -24.47 -7.16 -16.81
C LYS A 225 -24.05 -8.56 -16.46
N GLN A 226 -22.74 -8.80 -16.40
CA GLN A 226 -22.22 -10.14 -16.17
C GLN A 226 -20.81 -10.07 -15.57
N ILE A 227 -20.52 -10.96 -14.66
CA ILE A 227 -19.16 -11.21 -14.16
C ILE A 227 -18.66 -12.53 -14.79
N ILE A 228 -17.52 -12.47 -15.48
CA ILE A 228 -16.88 -13.64 -16.08
C ILE A 228 -15.62 -13.97 -15.25
N PHE A 229 -15.50 -15.19 -14.81
CA PHE A 229 -14.39 -15.65 -13.98
C PHE A 229 -13.96 -17.08 -14.27
N VAL A 230 -12.76 -17.44 -13.82
CA VAL A 230 -12.24 -18.82 -13.84
C VAL A 230 -12.17 -19.34 -12.41
N ARG A 231 -12.73 -20.52 -12.19
CA ARG A 231 -12.62 -21.30 -10.96
C ARG A 231 -12.32 -22.75 -11.33
N ASP A 232 -11.33 -23.35 -10.69
CA ASP A 232 -10.90 -24.75 -10.94
C ASP A 232 -10.62 -25.02 -12.44
N GLY A 233 -10.00 -24.07 -13.12
CA GLY A 233 -9.67 -24.15 -14.55
C GLY A 233 -10.87 -24.01 -15.50
N LYS A 234 -12.08 -23.78 -14.99
CA LYS A 234 -13.30 -23.65 -15.81
C LYS A 234 -13.79 -22.19 -15.82
N THR A 235 -14.08 -21.70 -17.00
CA THR A 235 -14.75 -20.41 -17.17
C THR A 235 -16.20 -20.53 -16.77
N GLN A 236 -16.63 -19.61 -15.94
CA GLN A 236 -18.00 -19.46 -15.43
C GLN A 236 -18.44 -18.02 -15.53
N ASN A 237 -19.74 -17.78 -15.46
CA ASN A 237 -20.30 -16.44 -15.45
C ASN A 237 -21.47 -16.32 -14.46
N ILE A 238 -21.71 -15.10 -14.04
CA ILE A 238 -22.84 -14.71 -13.21
C ILE A 238 -23.54 -13.57 -13.92
N ASP A 239 -24.81 -13.77 -14.26
CA ASP A 239 -25.64 -12.71 -14.81
C ASP A 239 -26.11 -11.79 -13.67
N LEU A 240 -26.12 -10.50 -13.95
CA LEU A 240 -26.48 -9.45 -12.99
C LEU A 240 -27.79 -8.78 -13.40
N ILE A 241 -28.55 -8.40 -12.41
CA ILE A 241 -29.75 -7.57 -12.59
C ILE A 241 -29.41 -6.09 -12.44
N GLU A 242 -30.33 -5.22 -12.79
CA GLU A 242 -30.10 -3.77 -12.84
C GLU A 242 -29.79 -3.15 -11.46
N ASP A 243 -30.27 -3.78 -10.39
CA ASP A 243 -30.07 -3.34 -9.02
C ASP A 243 -28.76 -3.87 -8.38
N ASP A 244 -28.03 -4.75 -9.08
CA ASP A 244 -26.76 -5.28 -8.58
C ASP A 244 -25.64 -4.23 -8.67
N LEU A 245 -24.82 -4.16 -7.64
CA LEU A 245 -23.66 -3.28 -7.57
C LEU A 245 -22.37 -4.09 -7.65
N VAL A 246 -21.45 -3.69 -8.51
CA VAL A 246 -20.14 -4.31 -8.67
C VAL A 246 -19.04 -3.32 -8.33
N PHE A 247 -18.23 -3.65 -7.32
CA PHE A 247 -17.05 -2.90 -6.92
C PHE A 247 -15.79 -3.66 -7.35
N ILE A 248 -14.93 -3.01 -8.12
CA ILE A 248 -13.70 -3.60 -8.65
C ILE A 248 -12.51 -2.94 -7.94
N THR A 249 -11.75 -3.71 -7.17
CA THR A 249 -10.66 -3.19 -6.33
C THR A 249 -9.32 -3.92 -6.57
N ASN A 250 -9.24 -4.71 -7.63
CA ASN A 250 -8.03 -5.45 -7.97
C ASN A 250 -7.01 -4.56 -8.70
N GLY A 251 -5.80 -5.05 -8.78
CA GLY A 251 -4.70 -4.40 -9.48
C GLY A 251 -3.95 -3.42 -8.60
N CYS A 252 -2.71 -3.74 -8.31
CA CYS A 252 -1.78 -2.87 -7.60
C CYS A 252 -0.35 -3.22 -8.02
N CYS A 253 0.62 -2.41 -7.60
CA CYS A 253 2.04 -2.65 -7.87
C CYS A 253 2.58 -3.98 -7.32
N THR A 254 1.82 -4.70 -6.51
CA THR A 254 2.19 -6.01 -5.97
C THR A 254 1.59 -7.19 -6.75
N ASP A 255 0.85 -6.92 -7.82
CA ASP A 255 0.46 -7.95 -8.76
C ASP A 255 1.71 -8.57 -9.39
N THR A 256 1.63 -9.83 -9.81
CA THR A 256 2.79 -10.56 -10.35
C THR A 256 4.00 -10.70 -9.41
N SER A 257 3.84 -10.55 -8.11
CA SER A 257 4.93 -10.79 -7.15
C SER A 257 5.48 -12.20 -7.32
N CYS A 258 6.79 -12.33 -7.43
CA CYS A 258 7.50 -13.59 -7.38
C CYS A 258 8.39 -13.65 -6.13
N TYR A 259 8.65 -14.84 -5.66
CA TYR A 259 9.36 -15.07 -4.40
C TYR A 259 10.61 -15.87 -4.64
N GLY A 260 11.67 -15.50 -3.93
CA GLY A 260 12.87 -16.28 -3.77
C GLY A 260 13.01 -16.78 -2.33
N ASP A 261 14.05 -17.53 -2.09
CA ASP A 261 14.49 -17.99 -0.76
C ASP A 261 16.03 -17.92 -0.65
N GLN A 262 16.60 -18.47 0.41
CA GLN A 262 18.05 -18.43 0.64
C GLN A 262 18.89 -19.15 -0.43
N THR A 263 18.28 -20.05 -1.20
CA THR A 263 18.96 -20.89 -2.18
C THR A 263 18.51 -20.63 -3.61
N HIS A 264 17.38 -19.95 -3.79
CA HIS A 264 16.78 -19.72 -5.11
C HIS A 264 16.42 -18.23 -5.25
N ALA A 265 16.97 -17.60 -6.27
CA ALA A 265 16.53 -16.27 -6.66
C ALA A 265 15.07 -16.28 -7.16
N PRO A 266 14.32 -15.16 -6.98
CA PRO A 266 12.99 -15.08 -7.58
C PRO A 266 13.06 -15.18 -9.10
N ASP A 267 12.11 -15.90 -9.69
CA ASP A 267 12.03 -16.07 -11.15
C ASP A 267 11.44 -14.80 -11.80
N LEU A 268 12.30 -13.87 -12.19
CA LEU A 268 11.91 -12.61 -12.80
C LEU A 268 11.37 -12.78 -14.24
N SER A 269 11.51 -13.94 -14.86
CA SER A 269 10.98 -14.19 -16.20
C SER A 269 9.45 -14.13 -16.27
N LYS A 270 8.80 -14.26 -15.12
CA LYS A 270 7.34 -14.15 -14.97
C LYS A 270 6.86 -12.69 -14.92
N ILE A 271 7.77 -11.74 -14.68
CA ILE A 271 7.45 -10.32 -14.63
C ILE A 271 7.62 -9.73 -16.03
N LYS A 272 6.51 -9.37 -16.67
CA LYS A 272 6.50 -8.83 -18.03
C LYS A 272 5.63 -7.58 -18.11
N ASN A 273 6.01 -6.65 -18.95
CA ASN A 273 5.21 -5.46 -19.25
C ASN A 273 3.79 -5.85 -19.68
N GLY A 274 2.81 -5.26 -19.03
CA GLY A 274 1.41 -5.49 -19.31
C GLY A 274 0.92 -6.93 -19.04
N ALA A 275 1.73 -7.77 -18.43
CA ALA A 275 1.32 -9.08 -17.96
C ALA A 275 0.95 -8.99 -16.47
N GLY A 276 0.06 -9.84 -16.06
CA GLY A 276 -0.45 -9.90 -14.71
C GLY A 276 -1.94 -10.12 -14.74
N GLU A 277 -2.36 -11.11 -13.99
CA GLU A 277 -3.75 -11.57 -14.08
C GLU A 277 -4.75 -10.57 -13.52
N SER A 278 -4.34 -9.75 -12.55
CA SER A 278 -5.21 -8.67 -12.08
C SER A 278 -5.31 -7.51 -13.07
N TRP A 279 -4.27 -7.24 -13.85
CA TRP A 279 -4.31 -6.24 -14.91
C TRP A 279 -5.19 -6.68 -16.08
N ASP A 280 -5.32 -7.97 -16.33
CA ASP A 280 -6.14 -8.50 -17.41
C ASP A 280 -7.60 -8.11 -17.26
N LEU A 281 -8.14 -8.07 -16.06
CA LEU A 281 -9.50 -7.58 -15.81
C LEU A 281 -9.66 -6.12 -16.26
N TRP A 282 -8.73 -5.24 -15.86
CA TRP A 282 -8.76 -3.82 -16.25
C TRP A 282 -8.61 -3.63 -17.75
N LYS A 283 -7.73 -4.42 -18.40
CA LYS A 283 -7.60 -4.40 -19.86
C LYS A 283 -8.85 -4.89 -20.58
N ASN A 284 -9.49 -5.93 -20.07
CA ASN A 284 -10.71 -6.45 -20.66
C ASN A 284 -11.89 -5.48 -20.50
N ILE A 285 -11.98 -4.77 -19.37
CA ILE A 285 -12.95 -3.70 -19.17
C ILE A 285 -12.68 -2.54 -20.13
N ALA A 286 -11.42 -2.08 -20.23
CA ALA A 286 -11.04 -0.98 -21.10
C ALA A 286 -11.34 -1.25 -22.57
N LYS A 287 -11.20 -2.48 -23.04
CA LYS A 287 -11.52 -2.90 -24.42
C LYS A 287 -12.99 -2.78 -24.78
N GLN A 288 -13.89 -2.66 -23.84
CA GLN A 288 -15.32 -2.53 -24.08
C GLN A 288 -15.72 -1.10 -24.46
N ALA A 289 -14.81 -0.13 -24.27
CA ALA A 289 -15.04 1.27 -24.63
C ALA A 289 -14.20 1.68 -25.82
N THR A 290 -14.75 2.46 -26.73
CA THR A 290 -14.09 2.89 -27.98
C THR A 290 -13.25 4.16 -27.81
N HIS A 291 -13.54 4.98 -26.79
CA HIS A 291 -12.91 6.29 -26.58
C HIS A 291 -12.23 6.44 -25.22
N GLY A 292 -11.91 5.33 -24.55
CA GLY A 292 -11.20 5.33 -23.27
C GLY A 292 -12.07 5.66 -22.05
N GLU A 293 -13.40 5.57 -22.17
CA GLU A 293 -14.35 5.86 -21.08
C GLU A 293 -14.16 4.95 -19.85
N TYR A 294 -13.51 3.79 -20.04
CA TYR A 294 -13.19 2.84 -18.96
C TYR A 294 -11.72 2.85 -18.57
N GLY A 295 -11.01 3.93 -18.93
CA GLY A 295 -9.62 4.16 -18.54
C GLY A 295 -8.58 3.59 -19.52
N ASN A 296 -7.31 3.82 -19.21
CA ASN A 296 -6.17 3.35 -19.98
C ASN A 296 -5.21 2.56 -19.06
N PRO A 297 -5.40 1.24 -18.95
CA PRO A 297 -4.57 0.40 -18.08
C PRO A 297 -3.08 0.38 -18.49
N ASP A 298 -2.74 0.63 -19.75
CA ASP A 298 -1.34 0.65 -20.19
C ASP A 298 -0.53 1.77 -19.52
N LYS A 299 -1.15 2.84 -19.07
CA LYS A 299 -0.46 3.91 -18.31
C LYS A 299 0.16 3.42 -16.99
N PHE A 300 -0.35 2.36 -16.39
CA PHE A 300 0.12 1.87 -15.09
C PHE A 300 0.66 0.43 -15.09
N CYS A 301 0.47 -0.34 -16.15
CA CYS A 301 0.94 -1.73 -16.22
C CYS A 301 1.93 -2.04 -17.34
N SER A 302 2.33 -1.04 -18.16
CA SER A 302 3.17 -1.27 -19.34
C SER A 302 4.67 -1.09 -19.10
N ASN A 303 5.09 -0.58 -17.95
CA ASN A 303 6.50 -0.31 -17.66
C ASN A 303 6.91 -0.93 -16.31
N VAL A 304 7.28 -2.23 -16.36
CA VAL A 304 7.68 -2.99 -15.17
C VAL A 304 8.94 -2.41 -14.55
N ASP A 305 9.91 -1.99 -15.35
CA ASP A 305 11.19 -1.45 -14.83
C ASP A 305 10.98 -0.19 -14.01
N ALA A 306 10.01 0.65 -14.39
CA ALA A 306 9.67 1.85 -13.66
C ALA A 306 8.83 1.57 -12.40
N THR A 307 8.14 0.43 -12.33
CA THR A 307 7.24 0.08 -11.23
C THR A 307 7.74 -1.11 -10.40
N ASN A 308 8.88 -1.67 -10.77
CA ASN A 308 9.46 -2.82 -10.08
C ASN A 308 9.89 -2.46 -8.66
N TRP A 309 9.55 -3.33 -7.73
CA TRP A 309 9.88 -3.20 -6.33
C TRP A 309 10.48 -4.51 -5.81
N MET A 310 11.64 -4.43 -5.18
CA MET A 310 12.26 -5.58 -4.53
C MET A 310 12.32 -5.35 -3.03
N SER A 311 11.93 -6.36 -2.26
CA SER A 311 12.06 -6.36 -0.81
C SER A 311 12.57 -7.71 -0.32
N ALA A 312 13.31 -7.68 0.78
CA ALA A 312 13.77 -8.88 1.45
C ALA A 312 13.45 -8.80 2.94
N THR A 313 12.95 -9.90 3.49
CA THR A 313 12.80 -10.08 4.93
C THR A 313 13.93 -10.99 5.41
N ILE A 314 14.72 -10.50 6.36
CA ILE A 314 15.83 -11.23 6.91
C ILE A 314 15.52 -11.55 8.38
N ALA A 315 15.49 -12.83 8.73
CA ALA A 315 15.39 -13.29 10.10
C ALA A 315 16.79 -13.76 10.58
N THR A 316 17.21 -13.29 11.74
CA THR A 316 18.51 -13.66 12.30
C THR A 316 18.44 -13.82 13.81
N SER A 317 19.21 -14.76 14.35
CA SER A 317 19.52 -14.89 15.76
C SER A 317 21.01 -14.64 16.05
N ASP A 318 21.77 -14.22 15.05
CA ASP A 318 23.19 -13.92 15.16
C ASP A 318 23.41 -12.67 15.99
N GLU A 319 24.15 -12.80 17.10
CA GLU A 319 24.37 -11.71 18.07
C GLU A 319 25.20 -10.58 17.46
N GLU A 320 26.15 -10.85 16.59
CA GLU A 320 26.97 -9.81 15.95
C GLU A 320 26.10 -8.94 15.02
N ILE A 321 25.19 -9.55 14.26
CA ILE A 321 24.25 -8.85 13.42
C ILE A 321 23.29 -8.01 14.27
N ILE A 322 22.77 -8.58 15.36
CA ILE A 322 21.86 -7.87 16.27
C ILE A 322 22.56 -6.66 16.88
N GLN A 323 23.82 -6.79 17.33
CA GLN A 323 24.58 -5.66 17.87
C GLN A 323 24.85 -4.57 16.82
N LYS A 324 25.08 -4.93 15.57
CA LYS A 324 25.17 -3.94 14.47
C LYS A 324 23.84 -3.20 14.26
N ILE A 325 22.71 -3.91 14.31
CA ILE A 325 21.38 -3.29 14.23
C ILE A 325 21.17 -2.30 15.39
N ILE A 326 21.47 -2.70 16.63
CA ILE A 326 21.39 -1.83 17.80
C ILE A 326 22.28 -0.60 17.61
N GLY A 327 23.52 -0.80 17.12
CA GLY A 327 24.47 0.28 16.87
C GLY A 327 23.93 1.32 15.87
N VAL A 328 23.23 0.88 14.83
CA VAL A 328 22.64 1.74 13.81
C VAL A 328 21.32 2.35 14.29
N CYS A 329 20.41 1.52 14.79
CA CYS A 329 19.05 1.95 15.15
C CYS A 329 18.96 2.60 16.54
N LYS A 330 19.98 2.43 17.38
CA LYS A 330 20.02 2.88 18.78
C LYS A 330 18.89 2.31 19.65
N ARG A 331 18.33 1.17 19.24
CA ARG A 331 17.27 0.45 19.95
C ARG A 331 17.52 -1.05 19.83
N ASP A 332 17.27 -1.78 20.91
CA ASP A 332 17.35 -3.24 20.89
C ASP A 332 16.06 -3.84 20.29
N PRO A 333 16.13 -4.56 19.17
CA PRO A 333 14.95 -5.18 18.56
C PRO A 333 14.29 -6.24 19.45
N ARG A 334 15.01 -6.74 20.47
CA ARG A 334 14.50 -7.73 21.44
C ARG A 334 13.77 -7.11 22.63
N SER A 335 13.62 -5.79 22.66
CA SER A 335 13.02 -5.06 23.79
C SER A 335 11.52 -5.34 23.99
N GLY A 336 10.88 -6.09 23.09
CA GLY A 336 9.44 -6.36 23.14
C GLY A 336 8.55 -5.19 22.72
N LYS A 337 9.15 -4.08 22.29
CA LYS A 337 8.43 -2.95 21.72
C LYS A 337 8.02 -3.24 20.29
N VAL A 338 6.83 -2.80 19.87
CA VAL A 338 6.37 -2.97 18.49
C VAL A 338 7.20 -2.12 17.52
N THR A 339 7.59 -0.94 17.94
CA THR A 339 8.34 0.02 17.13
C THR A 339 9.82 0.07 17.50
N THR A 340 10.47 -1.08 17.55
CA THR A 340 11.87 -1.20 17.99
C THR A 340 12.90 -0.86 16.92
N GLY A 341 12.46 -0.82 15.68
CA GLY A 341 13.36 -0.62 14.54
C GLY A 341 13.79 0.82 14.34
N GLY A 342 14.53 1.01 13.28
CA GLY A 342 14.88 2.30 12.71
C GLY A 342 14.87 2.16 11.19
N ILE A 343 14.72 3.29 10.51
CA ILE A 343 14.82 3.34 9.06
C ILE A 343 16.20 3.89 8.70
N VAL A 344 16.91 3.15 7.88
CA VAL A 344 18.20 3.56 7.35
C VAL A 344 18.13 3.56 5.83
N THR A 345 18.43 4.69 5.24
CA THR A 345 18.52 4.81 3.78
C THR A 345 19.97 4.99 3.36
N VAL A 346 20.34 4.41 2.23
CA VAL A 346 21.67 4.60 1.64
C VAL A 346 21.62 5.82 0.72
N LYS A 347 22.42 6.82 1.02
CA LYS A 347 22.48 8.08 0.25
C LYS A 347 23.38 7.96 -0.97
N ASP A 348 24.36 7.12 -0.88
CA ASP A 348 25.26 6.75 -1.98
C ASP A 348 25.24 5.24 -2.19
N SER A 349 25.17 4.82 -3.40
CA SER A 349 25.19 3.41 -3.79
C SER A 349 26.57 3.03 -4.34
#